data_7e1337d789833580068b6070400f3618
#
_entry.id   7e1337d789833580068b6070400f3618
#
_cell.length_a   1.000
_cell.length_b   1.000
_cell.length_c   1.000
_cell.angle_alpha   90.00
_cell.angle_beta   90.00
_cell.angle_gamma   90.00
#
_symmetry.space_group_name_H-M   'P 1'
#
loop_
_entity.id
_entity.type
_entity.pdbx_description
1 polymer ?
#
loop_
_entity_poly.entity_id
_entity_poly.type
_entity_poly.pdbx_seq_one_letter_code
_entity_poly.pdbx_strand_id
1 'polypeptide(L)'
;MGLRFLGSINPTSNQRVHILVFTDYMTKWLEAKALLKATEEFVLDFLFEDIFIRFGVPRELVTDGGPPFTSHGFKSTLQKYHIHHRMTTPYHPQANG
;
A
#
# COMPACT_ATOMS: atom_id res chain seq x y z
N MET A 1 0.22 2.76 -10.66
CA MET A 1 0.02 1.69 -9.68
C MET A 1 -0.55 2.24 -8.39
N GLY A 2 -1.38 1.46 -7.74
CA GLY A 2 -2.02 1.86 -6.49
C GLY A 2 -1.80 0.84 -5.40
N LEU A 3 -1.77 1.32 -4.16
CA LEU A 3 -1.53 0.47 -3.00
C LEU A 3 -2.33 1.00 -1.83
N ARG A 4 -3.10 0.13 -1.19
CA ARG A 4 -3.89 0.55 -0.03
C ARG A 4 -4.23 -0.65 0.82
N PHE A 5 -4.55 -0.39 2.08
CA PHE A 5 -5.09 -1.41 2.95
C PHE A 5 -6.60 -1.48 2.78
N LEU A 6 -7.08 -2.68 2.55
CA LEU A 6 -8.52 -2.90 2.46
C LEU A 6 -9.15 -2.95 3.85
N GLY A 7 -8.41 -3.50 4.82
CA GLY A 7 -8.90 -3.63 6.18
C GLY A 7 -8.12 -4.68 6.92
N SER A 8 -8.63 -5.07 8.07
CA SER A 8 -8.01 -6.12 8.85
C SER A 8 -9.05 -7.14 9.24
N ILE A 9 -8.60 -8.40 9.40
CA ILE A 9 -9.45 -9.49 9.82
C ILE A 9 -8.73 -10.32 10.88
N ASN A 10 -9.51 -11.04 11.67
CA ASN A 10 -8.99 -11.96 12.66
C ASN A 10 -9.37 -13.37 12.27
N PRO A 11 -8.55 -14.06 11.45
CA PRO A 11 -8.89 -15.42 11.04
C PRO A 11 -8.87 -16.40 12.20
N THR A 12 -8.08 -16.09 13.22
CA THR A 12 -8.09 -16.87 14.47
C THR A 12 -8.25 -15.90 15.63
N SER A 13 -8.52 -16.45 16.81
CA SER A 13 -8.90 -15.63 17.96
C SER A 13 -7.83 -14.63 18.40
N ASN A 14 -6.56 -14.91 18.13
CA ASN A 14 -5.49 -14.07 18.65
C ASN A 14 -4.64 -13.40 17.60
N GLN A 15 -5.00 -13.52 16.34
CA GLN A 15 -4.22 -12.93 15.26
C GLN A 15 -5.05 -12.02 14.42
N ARG A 16 -4.47 -10.86 14.13
CA ARG A 16 -5.06 -9.91 13.19
C ARG A 16 -4.16 -9.82 11.97
N VAL A 17 -4.75 -9.96 10.80
CA VAL A 17 -4.00 -9.77 9.56
C VAL A 17 -4.59 -8.57 8.83
N HIS A 18 -3.72 -7.88 8.14
CA HIS A 18 -4.07 -6.69 7.37
C HIS A 18 -4.01 -7.02 5.89
N ILE A 19 -5.06 -6.68 5.18
CA ILE A 19 -5.13 -7.00 3.75
C ILE A 19 -4.65 -5.80 2.97
N LEU A 20 -3.54 -5.99 2.27
CA LEU A 20 -2.96 -4.97 1.41
C LEU A 20 -3.30 -5.29 -0.04
N VAL A 21 -3.79 -4.30 -0.76
CA VAL A 21 -4.22 -4.49 -2.15
C VAL A 21 -3.35 -3.62 -3.05
N PHE A 22 -2.78 -4.25 -4.06
CA PHE A 22 -2.03 -3.58 -5.11
C PHE A 22 -2.85 -3.61 -6.40
N THR A 23 -2.85 -2.50 -7.14
CA THR A 23 -3.53 -2.39 -8.41
C THR A 23 -2.56 -1.88 -9.47
N ASP A 24 -2.47 -2.60 -10.60
CA ASP A 24 -1.77 -2.10 -11.76
C ASP A 24 -2.81 -1.47 -12.69
N TYR A 25 -2.76 -0.13 -12.81
CA TYR A 25 -3.80 0.58 -13.54
C TYR A 25 -3.81 0.28 -15.03
N MET A 26 -2.66 -0.07 -15.60
CA MET A 26 -2.60 -0.33 -17.03
C MET A 26 -3.27 -1.66 -17.39
N THR A 27 -2.97 -2.70 -16.64
CA THR A 27 -3.49 -4.03 -16.94
C THR A 27 -4.75 -4.36 -16.16
N LYS A 28 -5.11 -3.51 -15.19
CA LYS A 28 -6.22 -3.74 -14.28
C LYS A 28 -5.99 -4.93 -13.36
N TRP A 29 -4.77 -5.35 -13.19
CA TRP A 29 -4.43 -6.47 -12.32
C TRP A 29 -4.54 -6.07 -10.86
N LEU A 30 -5.11 -6.96 -10.08
CA LEU A 30 -5.21 -6.79 -8.64
C LEU A 30 -4.45 -7.90 -7.94
N GLU A 31 -3.73 -7.51 -6.92
CA GLU A 31 -2.97 -8.45 -6.09
C GLU A 31 -3.29 -8.13 -4.65
N ALA A 32 -3.62 -9.13 -3.85
CA ALA A 32 -3.91 -8.94 -2.45
C ALA A 32 -2.94 -9.76 -1.60
N LYS A 33 -2.51 -9.19 -0.51
CA LYS A 33 -1.57 -9.86 0.39
C LYS A 33 -2.02 -9.65 1.82
N ALA A 34 -2.01 -10.73 2.59
CA ALA A 34 -2.30 -10.67 4.02
C ALA A 34 -0.98 -10.43 4.75
N LEU A 35 -0.92 -9.37 5.53
CA LEU A 35 0.27 -9.00 6.29
C LEU A 35 -0.05 -9.11 7.77
N LEU A 36 0.91 -9.65 8.52
CA LEU A 36 0.76 -9.74 9.98
C LEU A 36 0.83 -8.37 10.63
N LYS A 37 1.55 -7.44 10.03
CA LYS A 37 1.68 -6.08 10.55
C LYS A 37 1.52 -5.07 9.43
N ALA A 38 0.85 -3.97 9.75
CA ALA A 38 0.66 -2.89 8.78
C ALA A 38 1.77 -1.85 8.96
N THR A 39 3.02 -2.28 8.81
CA THR A 39 4.19 -1.42 8.98
C THR A 39 4.86 -1.17 7.65
N GLU A 40 5.70 -0.13 7.60
CA GLU A 40 6.40 0.18 6.37
C GLU A 40 7.29 -0.95 5.90
N GLU A 41 7.89 -1.69 6.83
CA GLU A 41 8.76 -2.80 6.46
C GLU A 41 8.00 -3.89 5.71
N PHE A 42 6.83 -4.28 6.22
CA PHE A 42 6.04 -5.32 5.56
C PHE A 42 5.53 -4.85 4.21
N VAL A 43 5.12 -3.60 4.12
CA VAL A 43 4.63 -3.05 2.86
C VAL A 43 5.76 -2.97 1.83
N LEU A 44 6.92 -2.48 2.24
CA LEU A 44 8.06 -2.36 1.33
C LEU A 44 8.55 -3.73 0.87
N ASP A 45 8.55 -4.73 1.77
CA ASP A 45 8.93 -6.09 1.38
C ASP A 45 7.99 -6.61 0.30
N PHE A 46 6.69 -6.38 0.47
CA PHE A 46 5.73 -6.79 -0.55
C PHE A 46 5.99 -6.12 -1.88
N LEU A 47 6.25 -4.81 -1.87
CA LEU A 47 6.52 -4.08 -3.11
C LEU A 47 7.77 -4.61 -3.80
N PHE A 48 8.86 -4.78 -3.06
CA PHE A 48 10.12 -5.17 -3.68
C PHE A 48 10.15 -6.64 -4.07
N GLU A 49 9.58 -7.49 -3.26
CA GLU A 49 9.71 -8.93 -3.48
C GLU A 49 8.62 -9.51 -4.38
N ASP A 50 7.43 -8.91 -4.35
CA ASP A 50 6.32 -9.45 -5.12
C ASP A 50 5.94 -8.59 -6.32
N ILE A 51 5.96 -7.27 -6.14
CA ILE A 51 5.39 -6.38 -7.16
C ILE A 51 6.45 -5.92 -8.15
N PHE A 52 7.54 -5.34 -7.66
CA PHE A 52 8.52 -4.74 -8.56
C PHE A 52 9.24 -5.79 -9.41
N ILE A 53 9.39 -7.00 -8.89
CA ILE A 53 9.99 -8.09 -9.65
C ILE A 53 9.11 -8.49 -10.82
N ARG A 54 7.79 -8.51 -10.62
CA ARG A 54 6.84 -8.95 -11.63
C ARG A 54 6.43 -7.83 -12.58
N PHE A 55 6.25 -6.62 -12.08
CA PHE A 55 5.69 -5.51 -12.85
C PHE A 55 6.71 -4.41 -13.14
N GLY A 56 7.88 -4.48 -12.53
CA GLY A 56 8.86 -3.42 -12.65
C GLY A 56 8.63 -2.30 -11.66
N VAL A 57 9.58 -1.38 -11.57
CA VAL A 57 9.49 -0.24 -10.68
C VAL A 57 8.63 0.83 -11.36
N PRO A 58 7.52 1.27 -10.75
CA PRO A 58 6.65 2.23 -11.40
C PRO A 58 7.21 3.64 -11.33
N ARG A 59 6.71 4.50 -12.20
CA ARG A 59 7.02 5.92 -12.11
C ARG A 59 6.23 6.59 -11.01
N GLU A 60 5.02 6.10 -10.76
CA GLU A 60 4.13 6.69 -9.78
C GLU A 60 3.45 5.61 -8.97
N LEU A 61 3.37 5.81 -7.68
CA LEU A 61 2.63 4.94 -6.78
C LEU A 61 1.61 5.78 -6.02
N VAL A 62 0.34 5.38 -6.11
CA VAL A 62 -0.75 6.09 -5.45
C VAL A 62 -1.14 5.30 -4.21
N THR A 63 -1.16 5.97 -3.07
CA THR A 63 -1.58 5.36 -1.80
C THR A 63 -2.63 6.23 -1.14
N ASP A 64 -3.29 5.69 -0.13
CA ASP A 64 -4.13 6.54 0.69
C ASP A 64 -3.25 7.33 1.68
N GLY A 65 -3.85 8.23 2.43
CA GLY A 65 -3.11 9.12 3.31
C GLY A 65 -2.83 8.59 4.70
N GLY A 66 -3.07 7.30 4.93
CA GLY A 66 -2.89 6.73 6.26
C GLY A 66 -1.52 6.09 6.44
N PRO A 67 -1.18 5.75 7.69
CA PRO A 67 0.05 5.00 7.92
C PRO A 67 -0.07 3.60 7.35
N PRO A 68 1.02 2.97 6.94
CA PRO A 68 2.40 3.45 7.04
C PRO A 68 2.84 4.30 5.85
N PHE A 69 1.92 4.63 4.93
CA PHE A 69 2.30 5.33 3.70
C PHE A 69 2.77 6.75 3.96
N THR A 70 2.43 7.31 5.12
CA THR A 70 2.86 8.65 5.52
C THR A 70 4.17 8.65 6.28
N SER A 71 4.74 7.48 6.56
CA SER A 71 5.98 7.42 7.32
C SER A 71 7.15 7.97 6.52
N HIS A 72 8.12 8.53 7.23
CA HIS A 72 9.31 9.08 6.59
C HIS A 72 10.09 7.99 5.85
N GLY A 73 10.20 6.82 6.45
CA GLY A 73 10.93 5.72 5.84
C GLY A 73 10.30 5.25 4.54
N PHE A 74 8.98 5.18 4.50
CA PHE A 74 8.29 4.79 3.27
C PHE A 74 8.51 5.82 2.17
N LYS A 75 8.30 7.09 2.51
CA LYS A 75 8.47 8.18 1.54
C LYS A 75 9.89 8.28 1.02
N SER A 76 10.87 8.17 1.90
CA SER A 76 12.26 8.30 1.48
C SER A 76 12.69 7.11 0.63
N THR A 77 12.17 5.93 0.90
CA THR A 77 12.48 4.76 0.07
C THR A 77 11.95 4.94 -1.35
N LEU A 78 10.71 5.40 -1.49
CA LEU A 78 10.16 5.64 -2.82
C LEU A 78 10.95 6.72 -3.56
N GLN A 79 11.35 7.76 -2.85
CA GLN A 79 12.15 8.82 -3.45
C GLN A 79 13.50 8.31 -3.92
N LYS A 80 14.11 7.42 -3.17
CA LYS A 80 15.39 6.81 -3.53
C LYS A 80 15.31 6.08 -4.85
N TYR A 81 14.18 5.45 -5.16
CA TYR A 81 13.98 4.72 -6.41
C TYR A 81 13.31 5.57 -7.47
N HIS A 82 13.21 6.88 -7.23
CA HIS A 82 12.63 7.84 -8.19
C HIS A 82 11.17 7.53 -8.50
N ILE A 83 10.44 7.05 -7.50
CA ILE A 83 9.02 6.79 -7.63
C ILE A 83 8.27 8.00 -7.11
N HIS A 84 7.43 8.59 -7.96
CA HIS A 84 6.58 9.68 -7.54
C HIS A 84 5.48 9.11 -6.66
N HIS A 85 5.41 9.59 -5.42
CA HIS A 85 4.43 9.10 -4.45
C HIS A 85 3.30 10.11 -4.36
N ARG A 86 2.11 9.67 -4.77
CA ARG A 86 0.93 10.51 -4.68
C ARG A 86 -0.04 9.89 -3.69
N MET A 87 -0.48 10.70 -2.72
CA MET A 87 -1.45 10.26 -1.73
C MET A 87 -2.81 10.84 -2.04
N THR A 88 -3.83 10.00 -2.00
CA THR A 88 -5.19 10.46 -2.18
C THR A 88 -5.77 10.79 -0.83
N THR A 89 -6.66 11.78 -0.81
CA THR A 89 -7.37 12.13 0.40
C THR A 89 -8.53 11.16 0.57
N PRO A 90 -8.67 10.53 1.74
CA PRO A 90 -9.81 9.66 1.95
C PRO A 90 -11.11 10.42 1.84
N TYR A 91 -12.13 9.74 1.33
CA TYR A 91 -13.44 10.34 1.23
C TYR A 91 -14.09 10.39 2.61
N HIS A 92 -14.59 11.57 3.00
CA HIS A 92 -15.23 11.78 4.29
C HIS A 92 -16.64 12.29 4.08
N PRO A 93 -17.62 11.41 3.91
CA PRO A 93 -18.97 11.88 3.63
C PRO A 93 -19.55 12.76 4.72
N GLN A 94 -19.19 12.50 5.96
CA GLN A 94 -19.69 13.29 7.06
C GLN A 94 -18.98 14.63 7.23
N ALA A 95 -17.93 14.87 6.50
CA ALA A 95 -17.21 16.13 6.61
C ALA A 95 -18.08 17.31 6.18
N ASN A 96 -19.12 17.03 5.45
CA ASN A 96 -20.02 18.07 4.96
C ASN A 96 -21.19 18.31 5.87
N GLY A 97 -21.32 17.47 6.84
CA GLY A 97 -22.49 17.61 7.71
C GLY A 97 -22.05 17.52 9.08
#